data_bf0442dea3622e0d94661c67dc29c5dd
#
_entry.id   bf0442dea3622e0d94661c67dc29c5dd
#
_cell.length_a   1.000
_cell.length_b   1.000
_cell.length_c   1.000
_cell.angle_alpha   90.00
_cell.angle_beta   90.00
_cell.angle_gamma   90.00
#
_symmetry.space_group_name_H-M   'P 1'
#
loop_
_entity.id
_entity.type
_entity.pdbx_description
1 polymer ?
#
loop_
_entity_poly.entity_id
_entity_poly.type
_entity_poly.pdbx_seq_one_letter_code
_entity_poly.pdbx_strand_id
1 'polypeptide(L)'
;VSPIVDPKAVKAVVEKIEKYNIPFAIGVVPVGIMDGKKHYLHEQEELVEVLQEAQKRGASIIMHGYTHQNEFSPTTGEGYEFWNAKDDRPMEDEESFTIPRIEAGISELLRCGLIPLAFEAPHYAASQKTYEILSRYFNIYSGQLQISDDTDSVTMTLPYMTRSRYLYGMLVIPENMGFYDGGEFVVEEMMNKSASLKTIPGAVACFFYHGYLKPDKVGSIIEGLQKQGYEFLDLKYLPVKVQAPGIVITAADGVVNAVVAEEVKQSWQTAAGEQYLKINKIVSVQAVVLVVILTVFVYIILKLKRNTKKHYEK
;
A
#
# COMPACT_ATOMS: atom_id res chain seq x y z
N VAL A 1 3.21 -2.85 2.22
CA VAL A 1 2.78 -2.21 3.49
C VAL A 1 1.35 -1.72 3.33
N SER A 2 0.48 -1.93 4.31
CA SER A 2 -0.92 -1.50 4.31
C SER A 2 -1.31 -0.84 5.63
N PRO A 3 -2.42 -0.09 5.71
CA PRO A 3 -2.90 0.57 6.93
C PRO A 3 -3.18 -0.33 8.13
N ILE A 4 -3.26 -1.64 7.92
CA ILE A 4 -3.53 -2.64 8.98
C ILE A 4 -2.26 -3.34 9.50
N VAL A 5 -1.08 -2.96 9.00
CA VAL A 5 0.21 -3.53 9.44
C VAL A 5 0.76 -2.73 10.63
N ASP A 6 1.41 -3.41 11.58
CA ASP A 6 2.08 -2.75 12.72
C ASP A 6 3.18 -1.79 12.22
N PRO A 7 3.08 -0.47 12.48
CA PRO A 7 4.08 0.51 12.07
C PRO A 7 5.49 0.22 12.61
N LYS A 8 5.59 -0.38 13.81
CA LYS A 8 6.89 -0.71 14.42
C LYS A 8 7.62 -1.82 13.66
N ALA A 9 6.87 -2.79 13.13
CA ALA A 9 7.46 -3.84 12.30
C ALA A 9 8.01 -3.24 11.00
N VAL A 10 7.22 -2.40 10.32
CA VAL A 10 7.65 -1.68 9.11
C VAL A 10 8.90 -0.85 9.38
N LYS A 11 8.89 -0.06 10.46
CA LYS A 11 10.02 0.78 10.87
C LYS A 11 11.29 -0.04 11.07
N ALA A 12 11.21 -1.19 11.74
CA ALA A 12 12.36 -2.05 11.99
C ALA A 12 13.00 -2.57 10.68
N VAL A 13 12.19 -2.94 9.68
CA VAL A 13 12.69 -3.36 8.37
C VAL A 13 13.31 -2.19 7.62
N VAL A 14 12.65 -1.03 7.58
CA VAL A 14 13.17 0.19 6.95
C VAL A 14 14.50 0.61 7.57
N GLU A 15 14.59 0.72 8.88
CA GLU A 15 15.83 1.07 9.59
C GLU A 15 16.96 0.06 9.35
N LYS A 16 16.63 -1.22 9.14
CA LYS A 16 17.62 -2.23 8.78
C LYS A 16 18.18 -1.99 7.38
N ILE A 17 17.32 -1.70 6.39
CA ILE A 17 17.74 -1.43 5.01
C ILE A 17 18.57 -0.15 4.95
N GLU A 18 18.16 0.91 5.62
CA GLU A 18 18.85 2.21 5.66
C GLU A 18 20.32 2.12 6.12
N LYS A 19 20.65 1.14 6.99
CA LYS A 19 22.05 0.91 7.45
C LYS A 19 23.01 0.55 6.32
N TYR A 20 22.50 0.07 5.19
CA TYR A 20 23.31 -0.28 4.03
C TYR A 20 23.51 0.89 3.06
N ASN A 21 22.84 2.03 3.29
CA ASN A 21 22.89 3.22 2.43
C ASN A 21 22.67 2.89 0.94
N ILE A 22 21.63 2.11 0.66
CA ILE A 22 21.19 1.70 -0.67
C ILE A 22 19.81 2.27 -0.97
N PRO A 23 19.46 2.57 -2.23
CA PRO A 23 18.11 2.87 -2.62
C PRO A 23 17.23 1.61 -2.51
N PHE A 24 15.97 1.81 -2.16
CA PHE A 24 14.97 0.76 -2.09
C PHE A 24 13.57 1.33 -2.38
N ALA A 25 12.61 0.45 -2.62
CA ALA A 25 11.23 0.84 -2.82
C ALA A 25 10.32 0.21 -1.76
N ILE A 26 9.22 0.89 -1.45
CA ILE A 26 8.18 0.42 -0.54
C ILE A 26 6.87 0.33 -1.31
N GLY A 27 6.33 -0.90 -1.45
CA GLY A 27 4.99 -1.12 -1.95
C GLY A 27 3.96 -0.74 -0.88
N VAL A 28 3.10 0.23 -1.19
CA VAL A 28 2.10 0.77 -0.25
C VAL A 28 0.70 0.54 -0.80
N VAL A 29 -0.14 -0.09 0.01
CA VAL A 29 -1.58 -0.24 -0.20
C VAL A 29 -2.27 0.95 0.47
N PRO A 30 -2.98 1.82 -0.27
CA PRO A 30 -3.56 3.05 0.29
C PRO A 30 -4.68 2.85 1.31
N VAL A 31 -5.46 1.77 1.17
CA VAL A 31 -6.60 1.47 2.05
C VAL A 31 -6.56 0.01 2.47
N GLY A 32 -6.50 -0.25 3.76
CA GLY A 32 -6.64 -1.60 4.31
C GLY A 32 -8.10 -1.95 4.55
N ILE A 33 -8.47 -3.22 4.36
CA ILE A 33 -9.78 -3.75 4.77
C ILE A 33 -9.55 -4.87 5.77
N MET A 34 -10.19 -4.77 6.92
CA MET A 34 -10.17 -5.77 7.97
C MET A 34 -11.55 -5.81 8.63
N ASP A 35 -12.11 -7.02 8.78
CA ASP A 35 -13.47 -7.22 9.31
C ASP A 35 -14.54 -6.38 8.58
N GLY A 36 -14.42 -6.24 7.26
CA GLY A 36 -15.32 -5.46 6.42
C GLY A 36 -15.23 -3.94 6.59
N LYS A 37 -14.27 -3.45 7.39
CA LYS A 37 -14.05 -2.01 7.62
C LYS A 37 -12.85 -1.51 6.82
N LYS A 38 -12.99 -0.31 6.26
CA LYS A 38 -11.91 0.40 5.59
C LYS A 38 -11.05 1.15 6.62
N HIS A 39 -9.74 1.01 6.49
CA HIS A 39 -8.72 1.73 7.22
C HIS A 39 -7.93 2.53 6.20
N TYR A 40 -8.10 3.84 6.19
CA TYR A 40 -7.39 4.72 5.27
C TYR A 40 -5.98 5.01 5.78
N LEU A 41 -5.03 5.14 4.87
CA LEU A 41 -3.64 5.41 5.24
C LEU A 41 -3.49 6.72 6.00
N HIS A 42 -4.20 7.78 5.57
CA HIS A 42 -4.16 9.09 6.25
C HIS A 42 -4.68 9.09 7.71
N GLU A 43 -5.36 8.02 8.13
CA GLU A 43 -5.83 7.82 9.51
C GLU A 43 -4.78 7.12 10.39
N GLN A 44 -3.67 6.65 9.81
CA GLN A 44 -2.61 5.89 10.46
C GLN A 44 -1.36 6.75 10.66
N GLU A 45 -1.42 7.74 11.55
CA GLU A 45 -0.36 8.75 11.73
C GLU A 45 1.03 8.15 11.90
N GLU A 46 1.21 7.18 12.81
CA GLU A 46 2.51 6.54 13.07
C GLU A 46 3.07 5.86 11.81
N LEU A 47 2.22 5.17 11.04
CA LEU A 47 2.65 4.52 9.79
C LEU A 47 3.02 5.55 8.72
N VAL A 48 2.21 6.60 8.58
CA VAL A 48 2.47 7.69 7.63
C VAL A 48 3.81 8.36 7.95
N GLU A 49 4.10 8.65 9.22
CA GLU A 49 5.39 9.21 9.64
C GLU A 49 6.56 8.30 9.25
N VAL A 50 6.46 6.99 9.51
CA VAL A 50 7.49 6.01 9.12
C VAL A 50 7.75 6.03 7.62
N LEU A 51 6.69 6.03 6.80
CA LEU A 51 6.80 6.03 5.34
C LEU A 51 7.33 7.36 4.79
N GLN A 52 6.91 8.49 5.35
CA GLN A 52 7.41 9.82 4.98
C GLN A 52 8.91 9.96 5.30
N GLU A 53 9.34 9.52 6.49
CA GLU A 53 10.75 9.53 6.86
C GLU A 53 11.60 8.63 5.96
N ALA A 54 11.10 7.43 5.64
CA ALA A 54 11.75 6.55 4.69
C ALA A 54 11.90 7.22 3.29
N GLN A 55 10.81 7.84 2.79
CA GLN A 55 10.83 8.58 1.50
C GLN A 55 11.83 9.74 1.52
N LYS A 56 11.90 10.54 2.61
CA LYS A 56 12.88 11.62 2.78
C LYS A 56 14.31 11.10 2.77
N ARG A 57 14.54 9.89 3.32
CA ARG A 57 15.87 9.25 3.36
C ARG A 57 16.21 8.46 2.09
N GLY A 58 15.36 8.53 1.08
CA GLY A 58 15.67 8.01 -0.25
C GLY A 58 14.86 6.83 -0.72
N ALA A 59 13.95 6.27 0.09
CA ALA A 59 13.02 5.25 -0.38
C ALA A 59 12.11 5.80 -1.48
N SER A 60 11.79 4.95 -2.45
CA SER A 60 10.79 5.21 -3.48
C SER A 60 9.47 4.56 -3.08
N ILE A 61 8.33 5.18 -3.41
CA ILE A 61 7.01 4.62 -3.15
C ILE A 61 6.48 3.96 -4.42
N ILE A 62 5.98 2.73 -4.28
CA ILE A 62 5.24 2.00 -5.31
C ILE A 62 3.79 1.86 -4.83
N MET A 63 2.81 2.20 -5.67
CA MET A 63 1.42 1.91 -5.37
C MET A 63 1.15 0.41 -5.58
N HIS A 64 0.75 -0.30 -4.51
CA HIS A 64 0.50 -1.74 -4.54
C HIS A 64 -1.01 -2.03 -4.47
N GLY A 65 -1.68 -1.82 -5.59
CA GLY A 65 -3.13 -1.79 -5.65
C GLY A 65 -3.74 -0.62 -4.88
N TYR A 66 -5.03 -0.67 -4.61
CA TYR A 66 -5.77 0.28 -3.78
C TYR A 66 -6.14 -0.31 -2.42
N THR A 67 -6.70 -1.53 -2.43
CA THR A 67 -7.15 -2.22 -1.22
C THR A 67 -6.46 -3.57 -1.01
N HIS A 68 -5.73 -4.06 -2.01
CA HIS A 68 -5.15 -5.40 -2.07
C HIS A 68 -6.19 -6.50 -1.82
N GLN A 69 -7.41 -6.28 -2.29
CA GLN A 69 -8.51 -7.25 -2.24
C GLN A 69 -9.69 -6.80 -3.10
N ASN A 70 -10.58 -7.72 -3.40
CA ASN A 70 -11.88 -7.49 -4.04
C ASN A 70 -13.02 -8.14 -3.24
N GLU A 71 -14.22 -8.21 -3.77
CA GLU A 71 -15.40 -8.77 -3.10
C GLU A 71 -15.27 -10.26 -2.73
N PHE A 72 -14.34 -10.99 -3.36
CA PHE A 72 -14.07 -12.42 -3.10
C PHE A 72 -12.99 -12.64 -2.03
N SER A 73 -12.40 -11.58 -1.51
CA SER A 73 -11.33 -11.61 -0.52
C SER A 73 -11.58 -10.55 0.55
N PRO A 74 -12.05 -10.93 1.75
CA PRO A 74 -12.57 -9.98 2.75
C PRO A 74 -11.51 -9.16 3.45
N THR A 75 -10.24 -9.60 3.44
CA THR A 75 -9.13 -8.97 4.18
C THR A 75 -8.01 -8.57 3.24
N THR A 76 -7.46 -7.36 3.43
CA THR A 76 -6.30 -6.87 2.68
C THR A 76 -5.10 -7.82 2.83
N GLY A 77 -4.51 -8.21 1.71
CA GLY A 77 -3.35 -9.09 1.64
C GLY A 77 -3.67 -10.58 1.52
N GLU A 78 -4.93 -10.99 1.63
CA GLU A 78 -5.35 -12.40 1.53
C GLU A 78 -5.77 -12.80 0.11
N GLY A 79 -5.98 -11.86 -0.80
CA GLY A 79 -6.46 -12.16 -2.14
C GLY A 79 -6.14 -11.11 -3.18
N TYR A 80 -6.59 -11.41 -4.38
CA TYR A 80 -6.40 -10.57 -5.56
C TYR A 80 -7.24 -9.30 -5.51
N GLU A 81 -6.77 -8.24 -6.13
CA GLU A 81 -7.57 -7.03 -6.33
C GLU A 81 -8.17 -6.98 -7.74
N PHE A 82 -7.36 -7.23 -8.78
CA PHE A 82 -7.72 -7.03 -10.18
C PHE A 82 -8.02 -8.34 -10.92
N TRP A 83 -8.30 -9.41 -10.19
CA TRP A 83 -8.62 -10.73 -10.72
C TRP A 83 -9.71 -11.40 -9.90
N ASN A 84 -10.67 -12.02 -10.55
CA ASN A 84 -11.67 -12.87 -9.91
C ASN A 84 -11.09 -14.27 -9.70
N ALA A 85 -10.46 -14.47 -8.55
CA ALA A 85 -9.84 -15.73 -8.18
C ALA A 85 -10.85 -16.89 -7.98
N LYS A 86 -12.13 -16.57 -7.76
CA LYS A 86 -13.17 -17.59 -7.59
C LYS A 86 -13.46 -18.32 -8.89
N ASP A 87 -13.51 -17.59 -9.99
CA ASP A 87 -13.87 -18.10 -11.31
C ASP A 87 -12.65 -18.18 -12.25
N ASP A 88 -11.45 -17.83 -11.73
CA ASP A 88 -10.17 -17.76 -12.46
C ASP A 88 -10.29 -16.98 -13.79
N ARG A 89 -10.76 -15.74 -13.73
CA ARG A 89 -10.98 -14.87 -14.88
C ARG A 89 -10.84 -13.39 -14.52
N PRO A 90 -10.74 -12.49 -15.53
CA PRO A 90 -10.79 -11.04 -15.28
C PRO A 90 -12.02 -10.60 -14.48
N MET A 91 -11.91 -9.46 -13.78
CA MET A 91 -13.06 -8.84 -13.12
C MET A 91 -14.13 -8.42 -14.14
N GLU A 92 -15.39 -8.46 -13.76
CA GLU A 92 -16.46 -7.87 -14.57
C GLU A 92 -16.35 -6.35 -14.59
N ASP A 93 -16.63 -5.73 -15.75
CA ASP A 93 -16.59 -4.27 -15.94
C ASP A 93 -15.30 -3.62 -15.38
N GLU A 94 -14.16 -4.09 -15.89
CA GLU A 94 -12.82 -3.71 -15.40
C GLU A 94 -12.57 -2.20 -15.41
N GLU A 95 -13.14 -1.43 -16.34
CA GLU A 95 -12.97 0.04 -16.34
C GLU A 95 -13.63 0.68 -15.13
N SER A 96 -14.89 0.36 -14.86
CA SER A 96 -15.63 0.89 -13.71
C SER A 96 -15.04 0.40 -12.38
N PHE A 97 -14.40 -0.75 -12.37
CA PHE A 97 -13.74 -1.28 -11.18
C PHE A 97 -12.36 -0.67 -10.94
N THR A 98 -11.51 -0.63 -11.97
CA THR A 98 -10.08 -0.30 -11.85
C THR A 98 -9.83 1.21 -11.78
N ILE A 99 -10.48 1.99 -12.65
CA ILE A 99 -10.23 3.45 -12.76
C ILE A 99 -10.42 4.16 -11.41
N PRO A 100 -11.56 4.04 -10.72
CA PRO A 100 -11.76 4.74 -9.45
C PRO A 100 -10.75 4.31 -8.37
N ARG A 101 -10.29 3.05 -8.38
CA ARG A 101 -9.29 2.55 -7.43
C ARG A 101 -7.94 3.18 -7.66
N ILE A 102 -7.50 3.26 -8.92
CA ILE A 102 -6.21 3.86 -9.26
C ILE A 102 -6.20 5.35 -8.91
N GLU A 103 -7.22 6.09 -9.30
CA GLU A 103 -7.33 7.52 -9.01
C GLU A 103 -7.40 7.81 -7.51
N ALA A 104 -8.24 7.06 -6.77
CA ALA A 104 -8.36 7.20 -5.33
C ALA A 104 -7.05 6.80 -4.62
N GLY A 105 -6.36 5.77 -5.10
CA GLY A 105 -5.09 5.31 -4.51
C GLY A 105 -3.97 6.33 -4.68
N ILE A 106 -3.80 6.90 -5.88
CA ILE A 106 -2.83 7.99 -6.12
C ILE A 106 -3.16 9.20 -5.23
N SER A 107 -4.44 9.56 -5.15
CA SER A 107 -4.91 10.69 -4.33
C SER A 107 -4.64 10.45 -2.84
N GLU A 108 -4.91 9.25 -2.31
CA GLU A 108 -4.69 8.89 -0.91
C GLU A 108 -3.20 8.92 -0.53
N LEU A 109 -2.33 8.36 -1.39
CA LEU A 109 -0.88 8.43 -1.18
C LEU A 109 -0.38 9.87 -1.14
N LEU A 110 -0.80 10.71 -2.09
CA LEU A 110 -0.40 12.12 -2.13
C LEU A 110 -0.95 12.92 -0.94
N ARG A 111 -2.16 12.61 -0.47
CA ARG A 111 -2.73 13.18 0.75
C ARG A 111 -1.84 12.91 1.98
N CYS A 112 -1.20 11.74 2.01
CA CYS A 112 -0.23 11.35 3.04
C CYS A 112 1.19 11.89 2.76
N GLY A 113 1.40 12.72 1.73
CA GLY A 113 2.73 13.20 1.34
C GLY A 113 3.65 12.14 0.73
N LEU A 114 3.08 11.00 0.31
CA LEU A 114 3.79 9.90 -0.34
C LEU A 114 3.62 9.99 -1.84
N ILE A 115 4.72 9.98 -2.59
CA ILE A 115 4.72 10.20 -4.05
C ILE A 115 4.94 8.86 -4.76
N PRO A 116 3.90 8.22 -5.34
CA PRO A 116 4.06 6.95 -6.03
C PRO A 116 4.80 7.13 -7.36
N LEU A 117 5.83 6.32 -7.60
CA LEU A 117 6.65 6.36 -8.81
C LEU A 117 6.37 5.21 -9.78
N ALA A 118 5.75 4.13 -9.31
CA ALA A 118 5.42 2.94 -10.07
C ALA A 118 4.16 2.29 -9.52
N PHE A 119 3.65 1.31 -10.25
CA PHE A 119 2.54 0.47 -9.83
C PHE A 119 2.96 -1.00 -9.78
N GLU A 120 2.38 -1.73 -8.83
CA GLU A 120 2.49 -3.19 -8.70
C GLU A 120 1.10 -3.77 -8.44
N ALA A 121 0.69 -4.74 -9.26
CA ALA A 121 -0.59 -5.41 -9.04
C ALA A 121 -0.49 -6.42 -7.89
N PRO A 122 -1.43 -6.40 -6.92
CA PRO A 122 -1.50 -7.42 -5.87
C PRO A 122 -1.49 -8.85 -6.46
N HIS A 123 -0.65 -9.71 -5.89
CA HIS A 123 -0.39 -11.07 -6.36
C HIS A 123 0.01 -11.16 -7.85
N TYR A 124 0.47 -10.04 -8.45
CA TYR A 124 0.82 -9.90 -9.88
C TYR A 124 -0.34 -10.21 -10.83
N ALA A 125 -1.55 -10.36 -10.31
CA ALA A 125 -2.72 -10.76 -11.08
C ALA A 125 -3.45 -9.52 -11.64
N ALA A 126 -3.39 -9.39 -12.96
CA ALA A 126 -4.08 -8.36 -13.72
C ALA A 126 -4.30 -8.82 -15.16
N SER A 127 -5.50 -8.59 -15.69
CA SER A 127 -5.84 -8.88 -17.08
C SER A 127 -5.13 -7.93 -18.04
N GLN A 128 -5.19 -8.26 -19.34
CA GLN A 128 -4.70 -7.36 -20.39
C GLN A 128 -5.43 -6.02 -20.39
N LYS A 129 -6.74 -6.03 -20.12
CA LYS A 129 -7.53 -4.80 -20.01
C LYS A 129 -7.12 -3.95 -18.80
N THR A 130 -6.85 -4.60 -17.67
CA THR A 130 -6.32 -3.90 -16.48
C THR A 130 -4.95 -3.27 -16.78
N TYR A 131 -4.03 -3.97 -17.48
CA TYR A 131 -2.74 -3.37 -17.88
C TYR A 131 -2.93 -2.20 -18.85
N GLU A 132 -3.89 -2.26 -19.78
CA GLU A 132 -4.23 -1.12 -20.64
C GLU A 132 -4.64 0.09 -19.82
N ILE A 133 -5.52 -0.09 -18.82
CA ILE A 133 -5.98 0.98 -17.95
C ILE A 133 -4.81 1.55 -17.14
N LEU A 134 -4.01 0.69 -16.49
CA LEU A 134 -2.85 1.09 -15.71
C LEU A 134 -1.85 1.92 -16.51
N SER A 135 -1.64 1.60 -17.79
CA SER A 135 -0.72 2.33 -18.67
C SER A 135 -1.13 3.78 -18.92
N ARG A 136 -2.40 4.13 -18.69
CA ARG A 136 -2.91 5.51 -18.78
C ARG A 136 -2.46 6.35 -17.58
N TYR A 137 -2.14 5.71 -16.46
CA TYR A 137 -1.79 6.35 -15.18
C TYR A 137 -0.30 6.23 -14.84
N PHE A 138 0.30 5.08 -15.10
CA PHE A 138 1.70 4.78 -14.78
C PHE A 138 2.49 4.40 -16.02
N ASN A 139 3.74 4.80 -16.11
CA ASN A 139 4.64 4.33 -17.16
C ASN A 139 5.69 3.32 -16.68
N ILE A 140 5.64 2.94 -15.39
CA ILE A 140 6.47 1.91 -14.76
C ILE A 140 5.60 0.93 -14.01
N TYR A 141 5.82 -0.36 -14.27
CA TYR A 141 5.21 -1.48 -13.57
C TYR A 141 6.32 -2.31 -12.90
N SER A 142 6.16 -2.63 -11.61
CA SER A 142 7.03 -3.54 -10.87
C SER A 142 6.30 -4.87 -10.67
N GLY A 143 7.00 -6.00 -10.82
CA GLY A 143 6.43 -7.30 -10.52
C GLY A 143 6.59 -8.33 -11.62
N GLN A 144 5.86 -9.42 -11.47
CA GLN A 144 5.70 -10.46 -12.49
C GLN A 144 4.56 -10.08 -13.43
N LEU A 145 4.56 -10.67 -14.62
CA LEU A 145 3.53 -10.44 -15.64
C LEU A 145 2.58 -11.63 -15.72
N GLN A 146 1.32 -11.42 -15.49
CA GLN A 146 0.29 -12.37 -15.91
C GLN A 146 0.13 -12.23 -17.42
N ILE A 147 0.33 -13.31 -18.17
CA ILE A 147 0.35 -13.29 -19.64
C ILE A 147 -0.85 -13.98 -20.30
N SER A 148 -1.84 -14.41 -19.51
CA SER A 148 -3.09 -15.00 -19.98
C SER A 148 -4.26 -14.38 -19.23
N ASP A 149 -5.36 -14.12 -19.95
CA ASP A 149 -6.65 -13.78 -19.38
C ASP A 149 -7.54 -15.01 -19.10
N ASP A 150 -7.04 -16.21 -19.41
CA ASP A 150 -7.74 -17.48 -19.17
C ASP A 150 -7.46 -18.03 -17.75
N THR A 151 -6.35 -17.62 -17.13
CA THR A 151 -5.93 -18.07 -15.79
C THR A 151 -4.85 -17.15 -15.20
N ASP A 152 -4.83 -16.99 -13.88
CA ASP A 152 -3.79 -16.26 -13.14
C ASP A 152 -2.49 -17.06 -12.98
N SER A 153 -2.54 -18.37 -13.22
CA SER A 153 -1.39 -19.25 -12.98
C SER A 153 -0.29 -19.12 -14.05
N VAL A 154 -0.56 -18.46 -15.18
CA VAL A 154 0.43 -18.25 -16.24
C VAL A 154 1.09 -16.89 -16.08
N THR A 155 2.17 -16.87 -15.32
CA THR A 155 2.98 -15.67 -15.11
C THR A 155 4.36 -15.80 -15.76
N MET A 156 4.96 -14.67 -16.08
CA MET A 156 6.30 -14.59 -16.64
C MET A 156 7.14 -13.59 -15.84
N THR A 157 8.38 -13.97 -15.57
CA THR A 157 9.40 -13.06 -15.06
C THR A 157 10.46 -12.81 -16.12
N LEU A 158 10.87 -11.54 -16.23
CA LEU A 158 11.95 -11.16 -17.16
C LEU A 158 13.29 -11.07 -16.42
N PRO A 159 14.40 -11.36 -17.08
CA PRO A 159 15.72 -11.18 -16.45
C PRO A 159 16.21 -9.73 -16.47
N TYR A 160 15.57 -8.84 -17.23
CA TYR A 160 16.00 -7.45 -17.42
C TYR A 160 14.81 -6.50 -17.48
N MET A 161 15.03 -5.22 -17.23
CA MET A 161 14.03 -4.19 -17.45
C MET A 161 13.78 -3.99 -18.94
N THR A 162 12.52 -3.88 -19.32
CA THR A 162 12.14 -3.64 -20.73
C THR A 162 10.81 -2.87 -20.82
N ARG A 163 10.64 -2.12 -21.92
CA ARG A 163 9.32 -1.61 -22.31
C ARG A 163 8.60 -2.68 -23.11
N SER A 164 7.51 -3.16 -22.57
CA SER A 164 6.74 -4.24 -23.15
C SER A 164 5.50 -3.70 -23.89
N ARG A 165 5.30 -4.14 -25.13
CA ARG A 165 4.03 -3.93 -25.82
C ARG A 165 2.87 -4.64 -25.12
N TYR A 166 3.16 -5.74 -24.45
CA TYR A 166 2.21 -6.49 -23.64
C TYR A 166 1.66 -5.67 -22.46
N LEU A 167 2.46 -4.73 -21.94
CA LEU A 167 2.07 -3.76 -20.92
C LEU A 167 1.85 -2.35 -21.50
N TYR A 168 1.40 -2.26 -22.74
CA TYR A 168 1.08 -0.98 -23.38
C TYR A 168 2.19 0.06 -23.29
N GLY A 169 3.46 -0.40 -23.33
CA GLY A 169 4.65 0.47 -23.29
C GLY A 169 5.16 0.84 -21.90
N MET A 170 4.55 0.35 -20.84
CA MET A 170 5.11 0.52 -19.49
C MET A 170 6.50 -0.16 -19.39
N LEU A 171 7.41 0.48 -18.65
CA LEU A 171 8.69 -0.11 -18.28
C LEU A 171 8.46 -1.14 -17.18
N VAL A 172 8.88 -2.38 -17.41
CA VAL A 172 8.80 -3.46 -16.43
C VAL A 172 10.07 -3.48 -15.58
N ILE A 173 9.91 -3.47 -14.27
CA ILE A 173 10.93 -3.82 -13.29
C ILE A 173 10.59 -5.24 -12.81
N PRO A 174 11.34 -6.27 -13.22
CA PRO A 174 10.94 -7.65 -12.99
C PRO A 174 11.25 -8.09 -11.56
N GLU A 175 10.28 -8.68 -10.86
CA GLU A 175 10.51 -9.40 -9.61
C GLU A 175 10.82 -10.87 -9.90
N ASN A 176 12.10 -11.17 -10.09
CA ASN A 176 12.59 -12.45 -10.58
C ASN A 176 13.34 -13.30 -9.56
N MET A 177 13.62 -12.76 -8.37
CA MET A 177 14.22 -13.53 -7.29
C MET A 177 13.18 -14.17 -6.36
N GLY A 178 11.92 -13.72 -6.42
CA GLY A 178 10.85 -14.11 -5.50
C GLY A 178 10.87 -13.30 -4.20
N PHE A 179 10.21 -13.83 -3.16
CA PHE A 179 10.07 -13.16 -1.87
C PHE A 179 10.55 -14.05 -0.73
N TYR A 180 10.92 -13.44 0.38
CA TYR A 180 11.24 -14.16 1.61
C TYR A 180 9.93 -14.47 2.37
N ASP A 181 9.65 -15.76 2.56
CA ASP A 181 8.45 -16.28 3.21
C ASP A 181 8.67 -16.75 4.67
N GLY A 182 9.93 -16.69 5.15
CA GLY A 182 10.33 -17.18 6.46
C GLY A 182 11.04 -18.54 6.41
N GLY A 183 11.12 -19.19 5.24
CA GLY A 183 11.78 -20.49 5.05
C GLY A 183 13.29 -20.44 5.32
N GLU A 184 13.84 -21.57 5.77
CA GLU A 184 15.25 -21.69 6.16
C GLU A 184 16.22 -21.47 4.99
N PHE A 185 15.87 -21.98 3.80
CA PHE A 185 16.75 -21.98 2.62
C PHE A 185 16.45 -20.86 1.61
N VAL A 186 15.39 -20.07 1.84
CA VAL A 186 14.92 -19.05 0.86
C VAL A 186 15.99 -18.03 0.52
N VAL A 187 16.79 -17.58 1.49
CA VAL A 187 17.88 -16.62 1.24
C VAL A 187 18.94 -17.24 0.32
N GLU A 188 19.29 -18.52 0.52
CA GLU A 188 20.23 -19.25 -0.33
C GLU A 188 19.69 -19.40 -1.76
N GLU A 189 18.41 -19.77 -1.90
CA GLU A 189 17.76 -19.84 -3.22
C GLU A 189 17.74 -18.51 -3.94
N MET A 190 17.45 -17.40 -3.24
CA MET A 190 17.52 -16.05 -3.78
C MET A 190 18.93 -15.70 -4.24
N MET A 191 19.95 -16.08 -3.47
CA MET A 191 21.37 -15.86 -3.86
C MET A 191 21.77 -16.69 -5.08
N ASN A 192 21.27 -17.92 -5.21
CA ASN A 192 21.51 -18.76 -6.39
C ASN A 192 20.83 -18.19 -7.63
N LYS A 193 19.60 -17.69 -7.50
CA LYS A 193 18.89 -17.00 -8.59
C LYS A 193 19.64 -15.74 -9.03
N SER A 194 20.07 -14.89 -8.09
CA SER A 194 20.84 -13.69 -8.42
C SER A 194 22.17 -14.01 -9.10
N ALA A 195 22.90 -15.04 -8.65
CA ALA A 195 24.13 -15.48 -9.30
C ALA A 195 23.89 -15.93 -10.74
N SER A 196 22.77 -16.64 -11.00
CA SER A 196 22.38 -17.05 -12.35
C SER A 196 22.02 -15.85 -13.23
N LEU A 197 21.34 -14.84 -12.72
CA LEU A 197 21.00 -13.61 -13.45
C LEU A 197 22.24 -12.86 -13.92
N LYS A 198 23.35 -12.87 -13.17
CA LYS A 198 24.61 -12.22 -13.56
C LYS A 198 25.22 -12.77 -14.85
N THR A 199 24.84 -13.96 -15.28
CA THR A 199 25.31 -14.54 -16.57
C THR A 199 24.60 -13.90 -17.77
N ILE A 200 23.53 -13.13 -17.55
CA ILE A 200 22.73 -12.49 -18.58
C ILE A 200 23.09 -11.00 -18.66
N PRO A 201 23.61 -10.51 -19.80
CA PRO A 201 23.94 -9.10 -19.95
C PRO A 201 22.73 -8.18 -19.70
N GLY A 202 22.90 -7.16 -18.86
CA GLY A 202 21.83 -6.21 -18.53
C GLY A 202 20.75 -6.74 -17.60
N ALA A 203 20.96 -7.92 -16.99
CA ALA A 203 20.02 -8.48 -16.04
C ALA A 203 19.86 -7.60 -14.79
N VAL A 204 18.65 -7.58 -14.25
CA VAL A 204 18.27 -6.94 -12.99
C VAL A 204 17.79 -8.02 -12.04
N ALA A 205 18.28 -8.00 -10.81
CA ALA A 205 17.82 -8.88 -9.74
C ALA A 205 16.89 -8.10 -8.81
N CYS A 206 15.64 -8.52 -8.69
CA CYS A 206 14.66 -7.86 -7.85
C CYS A 206 13.93 -8.89 -6.97
N PHE A 207 13.75 -8.54 -5.70
CA PHE A 207 13.08 -9.37 -4.72
C PHE A 207 12.08 -8.55 -3.91
N PHE A 208 11.13 -9.26 -3.30
CA PHE A 208 10.15 -8.69 -2.41
C PHE A 208 10.38 -9.14 -0.95
N TYR A 209 10.17 -8.22 -0.01
CA TYR A 209 10.29 -8.48 1.41
C TYR A 209 9.12 -7.85 2.17
N HIS A 210 8.36 -8.65 2.91
CA HIS A 210 7.21 -8.15 3.66
C HIS A 210 7.63 -7.32 4.86
N GLY A 211 7.05 -6.12 5.00
CA GLY A 211 7.38 -5.17 6.07
C GLY A 211 7.02 -5.63 7.50
N TYR A 212 6.27 -6.72 7.65
CA TYR A 212 5.94 -7.32 8.95
C TYR A 212 6.91 -8.43 9.37
N LEU A 213 7.86 -8.79 8.52
CA LEU A 213 8.86 -9.83 8.82
C LEU A 213 9.99 -9.30 9.68
N LYS A 214 10.75 -10.22 10.32
CA LYS A 214 11.93 -9.84 11.11
C LYS A 214 13.03 -9.25 10.23
N PRO A 215 13.65 -8.11 10.62
CA PRO A 215 14.54 -7.35 9.74
C PRO A 215 15.90 -8.03 9.43
N ASP A 216 16.27 -9.08 10.16
CA ASP A 216 17.61 -9.66 10.00
C ASP A 216 17.84 -10.28 8.63
N LYS A 217 16.83 -10.92 8.05
CA LYS A 217 16.97 -11.64 6.78
C LYS A 217 17.08 -10.70 5.57
N VAL A 218 16.42 -9.53 5.60
CA VAL A 218 16.60 -8.53 4.53
C VAL A 218 18.06 -8.05 4.49
N GLY A 219 18.68 -7.89 5.67
CA GLY A 219 20.10 -7.57 5.74
C GLY A 219 20.98 -8.64 5.10
N SER A 220 20.71 -9.92 5.38
CA SER A 220 21.46 -11.04 4.77
C SER A 220 21.34 -11.08 3.25
N ILE A 221 20.15 -10.78 2.71
CA ILE A 221 19.91 -10.70 1.26
C ILE A 221 20.74 -9.53 0.66
N ILE A 222 20.68 -8.34 1.26
CA ILE A 222 21.43 -7.16 0.79
C ILE A 222 22.93 -7.44 0.79
N GLU A 223 23.49 -7.98 1.88
CA GLU A 223 24.89 -8.34 1.99
C GLU A 223 25.31 -9.38 0.94
N GLY A 224 24.45 -10.36 0.68
CA GLY A 224 24.67 -11.38 -0.34
C GLY A 224 24.76 -10.77 -1.75
N LEU A 225 23.86 -9.85 -2.08
CA LEU A 225 23.86 -9.13 -3.36
C LEU A 225 25.09 -8.22 -3.50
N GLN A 226 25.47 -7.49 -2.44
CA GLN A 226 26.69 -6.67 -2.43
C GLN A 226 27.94 -7.51 -2.63
N LYS A 227 28.05 -8.68 -1.96
CA LYS A 227 29.16 -9.63 -2.16
C LYS A 227 29.24 -10.17 -3.59
N GLN A 228 28.10 -10.30 -4.24
CA GLN A 228 28.03 -10.66 -5.66
C GLN A 228 28.35 -9.47 -6.59
N GLY A 229 28.54 -8.25 -6.07
CA GLY A 229 28.86 -7.05 -6.84
C GLY A 229 27.65 -6.43 -7.56
N TYR A 230 26.45 -6.58 -6.99
CA TYR A 230 25.28 -5.83 -7.45
C TYR A 230 25.33 -4.38 -6.96
N GLU A 231 24.91 -3.46 -7.83
CA GLU A 231 24.55 -2.09 -7.51
C GLU A 231 23.03 -1.98 -7.41
N PHE A 232 22.53 -1.07 -6.58
CA PHE A 232 21.11 -0.93 -6.33
C PHE A 232 20.52 0.22 -7.14
N LEU A 233 19.41 -0.06 -7.83
CA LEU A 233 18.70 0.89 -8.66
C LEU A 233 17.79 1.80 -7.82
N ASP A 234 17.90 3.11 -8.03
CA ASP A 234 16.95 4.09 -7.51
C ASP A 234 15.94 4.45 -8.59
N LEU A 235 14.64 4.23 -8.31
CA LEU A 235 13.55 4.53 -9.24
C LEU A 235 13.51 6.00 -9.66
N LYS A 236 14.01 6.92 -8.82
CA LYS A 236 14.05 8.36 -9.11
C LYS A 236 14.95 8.72 -10.29
N TYR A 237 15.86 7.82 -10.68
CA TYR A 237 16.72 8.00 -11.87
C TYR A 237 16.09 7.43 -13.15
N LEU A 238 14.97 6.74 -13.05
CA LEU A 238 14.20 6.31 -14.22
C LEU A 238 13.31 7.45 -14.72
N PRO A 239 12.95 7.46 -16.03
CA PRO A 239 12.01 8.44 -16.57
C PRO A 239 10.58 8.13 -16.13
N VAL A 240 10.26 8.45 -14.88
CA VAL A 240 8.94 8.22 -14.27
C VAL A 240 7.92 9.22 -14.80
N LYS A 241 6.73 8.74 -15.10
CA LYS A 241 5.53 9.55 -15.32
C LYS A 241 4.33 8.86 -14.71
N VAL A 242 3.68 9.54 -13.75
CA VAL A 242 2.37 9.14 -13.20
C VAL A 242 1.40 10.29 -13.43
N GLN A 243 0.19 9.98 -13.85
CA GLN A 243 -0.83 10.98 -14.10
C GLN A 243 -2.22 10.48 -13.69
N ALA A 244 -3.01 11.39 -13.13
CA ALA A 244 -4.42 11.18 -12.83
C ALA A 244 -5.15 12.53 -12.99
N PRO A 245 -6.49 12.60 -12.96
CA PRO A 245 -7.20 13.88 -13.04
C PRO A 245 -6.68 14.88 -12.01
N GLY A 246 -6.15 16.02 -12.49
CA GLY A 246 -5.56 17.06 -11.65
C GLY A 246 -4.21 16.72 -10.99
N ILE A 247 -3.57 15.62 -11.38
CA ILE A 247 -2.30 15.14 -10.78
C ILE A 247 -1.32 14.77 -11.89
N VAL A 248 -0.07 15.27 -11.78
CA VAL A 248 1.06 14.86 -12.61
C VAL A 248 2.28 14.68 -11.73
N ILE A 249 2.90 13.49 -11.78
CA ILE A 249 4.15 13.18 -11.10
C ILE A 249 5.19 12.81 -12.15
N THR A 250 6.39 13.35 -12.02
CA THR A 250 7.53 12.99 -12.85
C THR A 250 8.76 12.75 -11.99
N ALA A 251 9.62 11.83 -12.41
CA ALA A 251 10.96 11.73 -11.86
C ALA A 251 11.98 11.48 -12.98
N ALA A 252 13.15 12.07 -12.84
CA ALA A 252 14.32 11.85 -13.68
C ALA A 252 15.56 12.38 -12.94
N ASP A 253 16.71 11.78 -13.18
CA ASP A 253 17.99 12.22 -12.63
C ASP A 253 17.99 12.46 -11.11
N GLY A 254 17.23 11.66 -10.38
CA GLY A 254 17.10 11.74 -8.93
C GLY A 254 16.12 12.82 -8.43
N VAL A 255 15.52 13.62 -9.31
CA VAL A 255 14.58 14.70 -8.96
C VAL A 255 13.15 14.22 -9.17
N VAL A 256 12.32 14.34 -8.13
CA VAL A 256 10.89 14.02 -8.16
C VAL A 256 10.06 15.29 -8.08
N ASN A 257 9.15 15.48 -9.03
CA ASN A 257 8.20 16.59 -9.06
C ASN A 257 6.78 16.04 -9.02
N ALA A 258 5.94 16.59 -8.14
CA ALA A 258 4.52 16.29 -8.07
C ALA A 258 3.70 17.59 -8.15
N VAL A 259 2.86 17.69 -9.15
CA VAL A 259 1.91 18.80 -9.34
C VAL A 259 0.52 18.26 -9.06
N VAL A 260 -0.17 18.88 -8.10
CA VAL A 260 -1.53 18.53 -7.69
C VAL A 260 -2.39 19.77 -7.81
N ALA A 261 -3.48 19.69 -8.58
CA ALA A 261 -4.42 20.77 -8.75
C ALA A 261 -5.10 21.15 -7.42
N GLU A 262 -5.44 22.40 -7.28
CA GLU A 262 -5.99 22.92 -6.02
C GLU A 262 -7.33 22.27 -5.65
N GLU A 263 -8.16 21.95 -6.64
CA GLU A 263 -9.43 21.25 -6.45
C GLU A 263 -9.26 19.88 -5.80
N VAL A 264 -8.19 19.15 -6.15
CA VAL A 264 -7.87 17.85 -5.54
C VAL A 264 -7.49 18.04 -4.09
N LYS A 265 -6.64 19.03 -3.76
CA LYS A 265 -6.24 19.31 -2.37
C LYS A 265 -7.43 19.75 -1.51
N GLN A 266 -8.34 20.58 -2.08
CA GLN A 266 -9.56 20.99 -1.39
C GLN A 266 -10.47 19.81 -1.07
N SER A 267 -10.57 18.81 -1.96
CA SER A 267 -11.36 17.60 -1.69
C SER A 267 -10.85 16.83 -0.46
N TRP A 268 -9.54 16.80 -0.21
CA TRP A 268 -8.97 16.18 0.98
C TRP A 268 -9.36 16.90 2.28
N GLN A 269 -9.40 18.24 2.25
CA GLN A 269 -9.79 19.06 3.39
C GLN A 269 -11.29 18.93 3.71
N THR A 270 -12.13 18.92 2.67
CA THR A 270 -13.58 18.76 2.80
C THR A 270 -13.93 17.40 3.41
N ALA A 271 -13.31 16.32 2.94
CA ALA A 271 -13.52 14.98 3.50
C ALA A 271 -13.09 14.90 4.97
N ALA A 272 -11.96 15.51 5.34
CA ALA A 272 -11.51 15.59 6.74
C ALA A 272 -12.48 16.43 7.61
N GLY A 273 -12.99 17.54 7.08
CA GLY A 273 -13.98 18.39 7.76
C GLY A 273 -15.31 17.68 8.00
N GLU A 274 -15.82 16.94 7.02
CA GLU A 274 -17.04 16.14 7.19
C GLU A 274 -16.88 15.03 8.22
N GLN A 275 -15.74 14.37 8.25
CA GLN A 275 -15.43 13.34 9.24
C GLN A 275 -15.35 13.94 10.66
N TYR A 276 -14.68 15.09 10.82
CA TYR A 276 -14.61 15.81 12.10
C TYR A 276 -16.00 16.22 12.59
N LEU A 277 -16.87 16.74 11.74
CA LEU A 277 -18.25 17.10 12.06
C LEU A 277 -19.09 15.88 12.48
N LYS A 278 -18.92 14.72 11.81
CA LYS A 278 -19.58 13.46 12.19
C LYS A 278 -19.12 12.98 13.57
N ILE A 279 -17.82 13.01 13.85
CA ILE A 279 -17.26 12.60 15.15
C ILE A 279 -17.79 13.54 16.27
N ASN A 280 -17.73 14.84 16.08
CA ASN A 280 -18.24 15.80 17.06
C ASN A 280 -19.74 15.65 17.34
N LYS A 281 -20.53 15.33 16.31
CA LYS A 281 -21.95 15.06 16.47
C LYS A 281 -22.21 13.78 17.30
N ILE A 282 -21.43 12.72 17.09
CA ILE A 282 -21.52 11.49 17.88
C ILE A 282 -21.11 11.74 19.33
N VAL A 283 -19.99 12.41 19.55
CA VAL A 283 -19.50 12.75 20.90
C VAL A 283 -20.49 13.63 21.65
N SER A 284 -21.09 14.62 20.98
CA SER A 284 -22.10 15.49 21.62
C SER A 284 -23.37 14.72 21.99
N VAL A 285 -23.85 13.80 21.17
CA VAL A 285 -24.99 12.94 21.47
C VAL A 285 -24.70 12.02 22.66
N GLN A 286 -23.52 11.40 22.69
CA GLN A 286 -23.09 10.55 23.82
C GLN A 286 -22.99 11.34 25.13
N ALA A 287 -22.48 12.55 25.09
CA ALA A 287 -22.40 13.44 26.27
C ALA A 287 -23.80 13.79 26.80
N VAL A 288 -24.74 14.12 25.91
CA VAL A 288 -26.13 14.39 26.29
C VAL A 288 -26.79 13.17 26.94
N VAL A 289 -26.62 11.98 26.34
CA VAL A 289 -27.16 10.72 26.89
C VAL A 289 -26.58 10.44 28.27
N LEU A 290 -25.28 10.64 28.48
CA LEU A 290 -24.63 10.48 29.78
C LEU A 290 -25.19 11.43 30.84
N VAL A 291 -25.39 12.69 30.49
CA VAL A 291 -26.01 13.69 31.40
C VAL A 291 -27.43 13.29 31.77
N VAL A 292 -28.24 12.82 30.84
CA VAL A 292 -29.60 12.35 31.12
C VAL A 292 -29.58 11.15 32.07
N ILE A 293 -28.73 10.16 31.84
CA ILE A 293 -28.58 8.98 32.71
C ILE A 293 -28.19 9.41 34.14
N LEU A 294 -27.19 10.29 34.27
CA LEU A 294 -26.76 10.81 35.58
C LEU A 294 -27.88 11.56 36.29
N THR A 295 -28.64 12.38 35.57
CA THR A 295 -29.76 13.14 36.14
C THR A 295 -30.86 12.20 36.66
N VAL A 296 -31.22 11.17 35.87
CA VAL A 296 -32.18 10.15 36.28
C VAL A 296 -31.68 9.38 37.52
N PHE A 297 -30.41 9.02 37.55
CA PHE A 297 -29.82 8.30 38.67
C PHE A 297 -29.83 9.13 39.95
N VAL A 298 -29.46 10.41 39.88
CA VAL A 298 -29.52 11.36 41.01
C VAL A 298 -30.96 11.51 41.49
N TYR A 299 -31.93 11.64 40.58
CA TYR A 299 -33.33 11.73 40.94
C TYR A 299 -33.85 10.49 41.71
N ILE A 300 -33.46 9.31 41.26
CA ILE A 300 -33.81 8.04 41.93
C ILE A 300 -33.21 7.99 43.34
N ILE A 301 -31.94 8.35 43.50
CA ILE A 301 -31.30 8.40 44.85
C ILE A 301 -32.00 9.37 45.78
N LEU A 302 -32.34 10.55 45.30
CA LEU A 302 -33.04 11.55 46.09
C LEU A 302 -34.45 11.08 46.48
N LYS A 303 -35.14 10.42 45.57
CA LYS A 303 -36.48 9.84 45.84
C LYS A 303 -36.41 8.71 46.88
N LEU A 304 -35.41 7.83 46.78
CA LEU A 304 -35.18 6.76 47.75
C LEU A 304 -34.84 7.32 49.14
N LYS A 305 -33.95 8.34 49.23
CA LYS A 305 -33.65 9.02 50.51
C LYS A 305 -34.88 9.68 51.14
N ARG A 306 -35.77 10.28 50.35
CA ARG A 306 -37.03 10.85 50.85
C ARG A 306 -37.98 9.80 51.38
N ASN A 307 -38.06 8.67 50.76
CA ASN A 307 -38.95 7.57 51.18
C ASN A 307 -38.41 6.88 52.44
N THR A 308 -37.12 6.70 52.62
CA THR A 308 -36.52 6.16 53.84
C THR A 308 -36.73 7.12 55.02
N LYS A 309 -36.60 8.45 54.81
CA LYS A 309 -36.86 9.43 55.92
C LYS A 309 -38.32 9.40 56.40
N LYS A 310 -39.29 9.20 55.49
CA LYS A 310 -40.73 9.06 55.87
C LYS A 310 -41.02 7.76 56.60
N HIS A 311 -40.19 6.72 56.53
CA HIS A 311 -40.36 5.45 57.25
C HIS A 311 -39.80 5.50 58.68
N TYR A 312 -38.88 6.40 58.97
CA TYR A 312 -38.29 6.57 60.31
C TYR A 312 -39.04 7.63 61.17
N GLU A 313 -39.95 8.40 60.60
CA GLU A 313 -40.75 9.42 61.27
C GLU A 313 -42.21 8.93 61.59
N LYS A 314 -42.50 7.66 61.36
CA LYS A 314 -43.70 6.94 61.81
C LYS A 314 -43.33 5.88 62.85
#